data_58c2bdfec6e3ce21e4b5c89216a83bc0
#
_entry.id   58c2bdfec6e3ce21e4b5c89216a83bc0
#
_cell.length_a   1.000
_cell.length_b   1.000
_cell.length_c   1.000
_cell.angle_alpha   90.00
_cell.angle_beta   90.00
_cell.angle_gamma   90.00
#
_symmetry.space_group_name_H-M   'P 1'
#
loop_
_entity.id
_entity.type
_entity.pdbx_description
1 polymer ?
#
loop_
_entity_poly.entity_id
_entity_poly.type
_entity_poly.pdbx_seq_one_letter_code
_entity_poly.pdbx_strand_id
1 'polypeptide(L)'
;MNDSASTAAGYHRATSYRRHHIPPHTLDWANQPSLAKNYPGLPRVPLPRNFDLPRIDYFTQACRPLSECHAPKVAPDLKQIAATLQLTHGVTARALHSGQAFYYRSVASAGALYPFELYPAIHGIDGLDAGLYHYDPLAFSLTALRKRLLPTIPEADRAVAASFYITGIFFRSAWKYRGRAYRYVLLDAGHLLENLRLALGALNQRFSIHLDFDDERASDLLGLDPEREVCLACIHLHVDADKGMQTAASVELEPLGPDIRHISRVSRREVSYPEIRNLHRAGIGGYGGSAGSFSPKIVPPGQPLARIGLALPDHPAAADYTRVLGRRRSRRNFISAAISREAFMTFAETLAYSMGAQSGMPAACRSVLTAGILAGENMPIPPGFYLLDPEKRQLERQIDGPLIEGMAAACLDQMWLKHAGLHLLFLTDPAYLDGMWGARGYRYAMIEAGRLGQQAYLAATALGWGACGIGAIYDREAANLLGLTEDGALVYLIGVGPVKKNVGETR
;
A
#
# COMPACT_ATOMS: atom_id res chain seq x y z
N MET A 1 7.67 23.30 -23.19
CA MET A 1 8.00 22.05 -22.50
C MET A 1 6.89 21.77 -21.51
N ASN A 2 6.32 20.55 -21.55
CA ASN A 2 5.04 20.25 -20.92
C ASN A 2 5.05 20.40 -19.38
N ASP A 3 4.58 21.54 -18.91
CA ASP A 3 4.34 21.82 -17.48
C ASP A 3 3.15 21.00 -16.92
N SER A 4 2.46 20.28 -17.81
CA SER A 4 1.24 19.53 -17.46
C SER A 4 1.47 18.30 -16.57
N ALA A 5 2.68 17.77 -16.48
CA ALA A 5 2.96 16.58 -15.67
C ALA A 5 3.44 16.90 -14.24
N SER A 6 3.44 18.17 -13.82
CA SER A 6 3.79 18.60 -12.46
C SER A 6 2.59 18.68 -11.51
N THR A 7 1.38 18.41 -11.99
CA THR A 7 0.15 18.35 -11.19
C THR A 7 -0.42 16.93 -11.18
N ALA A 8 -1.25 16.60 -10.18
CA ALA A 8 -1.92 15.30 -10.07
C ALA A 8 -2.80 15.03 -11.32
N ALA A 9 -3.61 16.01 -11.73
CA ALA A 9 -4.46 15.92 -12.91
C ALA A 9 -3.65 15.78 -14.19
N GLY A 10 -2.57 16.57 -14.34
CA GLY A 10 -1.70 16.53 -15.50
C GLY A 10 -0.99 15.19 -15.65
N TYR A 11 -0.36 14.70 -14.58
CA TYR A 11 0.28 13.37 -14.56
C TYR A 11 -0.72 12.25 -14.83
N HIS A 12 -1.89 12.28 -14.16
CA HIS A 12 -2.92 11.27 -14.36
C HIS A 12 -3.33 11.19 -15.82
N ARG A 13 -3.59 12.33 -16.46
CA ARG A 13 -3.96 12.43 -17.88
C ARG A 13 -2.84 11.97 -18.81
N ALA A 14 -1.59 12.39 -18.58
CA ALA A 14 -0.43 12.05 -19.39
C ALA A 14 -0.11 10.54 -19.36
N THR A 15 -0.43 9.85 -18.25
CA THR A 15 -0.18 8.42 -18.06
C THR A 15 -1.42 7.54 -18.21
N SER A 16 -2.55 8.10 -18.66
CA SER A 16 -3.80 7.37 -18.91
C SER A 16 -3.69 6.50 -20.15
N TYR A 17 -4.17 5.27 -20.05
CA TYR A 17 -4.29 4.38 -21.20
C TYR A 17 -5.58 4.66 -21.96
N ARG A 18 -5.46 4.63 -23.29
CA ARG A 18 -6.58 4.69 -24.22
C ARG A 18 -6.53 3.48 -25.13
N ARG A 19 -7.68 2.87 -25.39
CA ARG A 19 -7.78 1.73 -26.32
C ARG A 19 -7.19 2.14 -27.67
N HIS A 20 -6.45 1.23 -28.30
CA HIS A 20 -5.73 1.44 -29.56
C HIS A 20 -4.61 2.50 -29.57
N HIS A 21 -4.31 3.13 -28.42
CA HIS A 21 -3.27 4.14 -28.28
C HIS A 21 -2.16 3.76 -27.28
N ILE A 22 -2.12 2.51 -26.83
CA ILE A 22 -1.01 2.03 -26.00
C ILE A 22 0.15 1.68 -26.95
N PRO A 23 1.28 2.38 -26.86
CA PRO A 23 2.43 2.07 -27.71
C PRO A 23 2.93 0.65 -27.48
N PRO A 24 3.21 -0.12 -28.53
CA PRO A 24 3.79 -1.45 -28.38
C PRO A 24 5.06 -1.37 -27.52
N HIS A 25 5.23 -2.33 -26.65
CA HIS A 25 6.36 -2.37 -25.72
C HIS A 25 6.88 -3.78 -25.54
N THR A 26 8.14 -3.97 -25.92
CA THR A 26 8.90 -5.18 -25.60
C THR A 26 9.74 -4.93 -24.36
N LEU A 27 9.72 -5.85 -23.41
CA LEU A 27 10.52 -5.75 -22.20
C LEU A 27 11.99 -5.95 -22.53
N ASP A 28 12.83 -5.03 -22.06
CA ASP A 28 14.29 -5.12 -22.15
C ASP A 28 14.82 -6.03 -21.02
N TRP A 29 14.75 -7.34 -21.26
CA TRP A 29 15.18 -8.35 -20.30
C TRP A 29 16.65 -8.24 -19.91
N ALA A 30 17.52 -7.73 -20.78
CA ALA A 30 18.94 -7.52 -20.48
C ALA A 30 19.15 -6.44 -19.40
N ASN A 31 18.17 -5.56 -19.24
CA ASN A 31 18.16 -4.49 -18.24
C ASN A 31 17.07 -4.68 -17.17
N GLN A 32 16.61 -5.93 -16.96
CA GLN A 32 15.68 -6.22 -15.87
C GLN A 32 16.28 -5.73 -14.54
N PRO A 33 15.53 -4.92 -13.76
CA PRO A 33 16.04 -4.39 -12.51
C PRO A 33 16.22 -5.47 -11.45
N SER A 34 17.22 -5.31 -10.60
CA SER A 34 17.38 -6.13 -9.40
C SER A 34 16.19 -5.96 -8.45
N LEU A 35 15.64 -7.07 -7.97
CA LEU A 35 14.54 -7.11 -7.00
C LEU A 35 15.03 -6.97 -5.54
N ALA A 36 16.33 -6.85 -5.31
CA ALA A 36 16.93 -6.64 -3.99
C ALA A 36 18.09 -5.65 -4.11
N LYS A 37 18.21 -4.78 -3.13
CA LYS A 37 19.39 -3.93 -2.95
C LYS A 37 20.47 -4.74 -2.24
N ASN A 38 21.72 -4.49 -2.60
CA ASN A 38 22.87 -5.07 -1.94
C ASN A 38 23.88 -3.97 -1.63
N TYR A 39 24.39 -3.98 -0.41
CA TYR A 39 25.38 -3.02 0.09
C TYR A 39 26.70 -3.77 0.34
N PRO A 40 27.59 -3.89 -0.67
CA PRO A 40 28.86 -4.61 -0.53
C PRO A 40 29.74 -3.99 0.54
N GLY A 41 30.38 -4.83 1.35
CA GLY A 41 31.32 -4.39 2.38
C GLY A 41 30.70 -3.82 3.65
N LEU A 42 29.38 -3.60 3.72
CA LEU A 42 28.75 -3.14 4.94
C LEU A 42 28.39 -4.30 5.89
N PRO A 43 28.46 -4.07 7.22
CA PRO A 43 28.12 -5.07 8.22
C PRO A 43 26.65 -5.53 8.11
N ARG A 44 26.44 -6.84 8.23
CA ARG A 44 25.12 -7.45 8.24
C ARG A 44 24.82 -8.06 9.60
N VAL A 45 23.61 -7.81 10.06
CA VAL A 45 23.04 -8.41 11.28
C VAL A 45 21.98 -9.42 10.83
N PRO A 46 22.22 -10.74 10.99
CA PRO A 46 21.21 -11.74 10.72
C PRO A 46 20.07 -11.61 11.73
N LEU A 47 18.84 -11.69 11.23
CA LEU A 47 17.66 -11.62 12.10
C LEU A 47 17.37 -13.01 12.69
N PRO A 48 16.99 -13.08 13.98
CA PRO A 48 16.58 -14.34 14.60
C PRO A 48 15.33 -14.89 13.90
N ARG A 49 15.25 -16.21 13.72
CA ARG A 49 14.09 -16.89 13.14
C ARG A 49 13.21 -17.57 14.21
N ASN A 50 13.67 -17.58 15.46
CA ASN A 50 12.99 -18.16 16.61
C ASN A 50 12.24 -17.08 17.40
N PHE A 51 11.24 -16.48 16.79
CA PHE A 51 10.34 -15.53 17.41
C PHE A 51 8.90 -16.05 17.38
N ASP A 52 8.11 -15.62 18.35
CA ASP A 52 6.71 -15.96 18.41
C ASP A 52 5.90 -15.04 17.51
N LEU A 53 5.01 -15.63 16.71
CA LEU A 53 4.04 -14.89 15.91
C LEU A 53 2.74 -14.70 16.72
N PRO A 54 2.08 -13.53 16.60
CA PRO A 54 0.86 -13.28 17.34
C PRO A 54 -0.25 -14.22 16.86
N ARG A 55 -0.97 -14.81 17.82
CA ARG A 55 -2.18 -15.59 17.56
C ARG A 55 -3.38 -14.68 17.76
N ILE A 56 -3.80 -14.04 16.69
CA ILE A 56 -4.93 -13.10 16.71
C ILE A 56 -5.82 -13.35 15.49
N ASP A 57 -7.12 -13.21 15.68
CA ASP A 57 -8.07 -13.23 14.56
C ASP A 57 -7.83 -12.04 13.64
N TYR A 58 -7.87 -12.29 12.33
CA TYR A 58 -7.59 -11.26 11.33
C TYR A 58 -8.62 -10.11 11.39
N PHE A 59 -9.92 -10.40 11.49
CA PHE A 59 -10.94 -9.35 11.47
C PHE A 59 -10.87 -8.51 12.74
N THR A 60 -10.61 -9.13 13.89
CA THR A 60 -10.32 -8.42 15.14
C THR A 60 -9.13 -7.50 14.98
N GLN A 61 -8.04 -7.99 14.39
CA GLN A 61 -6.83 -7.18 14.16
C GLN A 61 -7.06 -6.06 13.13
N ALA A 62 -7.77 -6.34 12.04
CA ALA A 62 -8.06 -5.39 10.99
C ALA A 62 -8.90 -4.21 11.47
N CYS A 63 -9.87 -4.50 12.35
CA CYS A 63 -10.79 -3.53 12.94
C CYS A 63 -10.37 -3.04 14.32
N ARG A 64 -9.12 -3.25 14.74
CA ARG A 64 -8.61 -2.78 16.01
C ARG A 64 -8.29 -1.29 15.97
N PRO A 65 -8.88 -0.45 16.88
CA PRO A 65 -8.53 0.95 16.97
C PRO A 65 -7.07 1.13 17.39
N LEU A 66 -6.37 2.11 16.79
CA LEU A 66 -5.00 2.42 17.18
C LEU A 66 -4.91 2.86 18.66
N SER A 67 -5.96 3.44 19.21
CA SER A 67 -6.06 3.82 20.64
C SER A 67 -5.98 2.63 21.59
N GLU A 68 -6.28 1.41 21.15
CA GLU A 68 -6.14 0.19 21.93
C GLU A 68 -4.72 -0.39 21.89
N CYS A 69 -3.85 0.12 21.03
CA CYS A 69 -2.44 -0.22 21.04
C CYS A 69 -1.74 0.62 22.12
N HIS A 70 -1.20 -0.03 23.12
CA HIS A 70 -0.52 0.66 24.21
C HIS A 70 0.98 0.82 23.89
N ALA A 71 1.57 1.92 24.32
CA ALA A 71 3.02 2.04 24.30
C ALA A 71 3.58 1.07 25.37
N PRO A 72 4.46 0.14 25.00
CA PRO A 72 5.05 -0.76 25.96
C PRO A 72 5.98 0.02 26.90
N LYS A 73 6.04 -0.36 28.18
CA LYS A 73 6.98 0.22 29.14
C LYS A 73 8.44 -0.15 28.84
N VAL A 74 8.65 -1.23 28.11
CA VAL A 74 9.96 -1.74 27.72
C VAL A 74 10.05 -1.67 26.20
N ALA A 75 11.17 -1.17 25.69
CA ALA A 75 11.43 -1.16 24.24
C ALA A 75 11.37 -2.58 23.67
N PRO A 76 10.90 -2.77 22.43
CA PRO A 76 10.91 -4.08 21.79
C PRO A 76 12.34 -4.60 21.65
N ASP A 77 12.49 -5.92 21.67
CA ASP A 77 13.75 -6.60 21.43
C ASP A 77 13.97 -6.91 19.92
N LEU A 78 15.13 -7.42 19.58
CA LEU A 78 15.48 -7.81 18.21
C LEU A 78 14.53 -8.88 17.65
N LYS A 79 13.95 -9.75 18.48
CA LYS A 79 12.99 -10.79 18.02
C LYS A 79 11.66 -10.16 17.61
N GLN A 80 11.20 -9.15 18.33
CA GLN A 80 9.98 -8.41 18.00
C GLN A 80 10.17 -7.58 16.72
N ILE A 81 11.35 -6.98 16.51
CA ILE A 81 11.70 -6.34 15.23
C ILE A 81 11.74 -7.36 14.09
N ALA A 82 12.34 -8.53 14.29
CA ALA A 82 12.37 -9.61 13.30
C ALA A 82 10.95 -10.08 12.93
N ALA A 83 10.07 -10.27 13.93
CA ALA A 83 8.66 -10.61 13.72
C ALA A 83 7.94 -9.51 12.91
N THR A 84 8.12 -8.23 13.27
CA THR A 84 7.56 -7.09 12.54
C THR A 84 7.99 -7.10 11.08
N LEU A 85 9.27 -7.25 10.80
CA LEU A 85 9.81 -7.27 9.44
C LEU A 85 9.33 -8.48 8.62
N GLN A 86 9.25 -9.66 9.25
CA GLN A 86 8.72 -10.88 8.62
C GLN A 86 7.25 -10.72 8.24
N LEU A 87 6.41 -10.19 9.13
CA LEU A 87 4.99 -9.95 8.85
C LEU A 87 4.81 -8.86 7.77
N THR A 88 5.65 -7.84 7.79
CA THR A 88 5.56 -6.71 6.84
C THR A 88 5.95 -7.12 5.42
N HIS A 89 7.13 -7.69 5.24
CA HIS A 89 7.73 -7.93 3.91
C HIS A 89 8.47 -9.28 3.84
N GLY A 90 8.04 -10.26 4.61
CA GLY A 90 8.68 -11.59 4.63
C GLY A 90 8.36 -12.42 3.39
N VAL A 91 9.25 -13.37 3.09
CA VAL A 91 9.01 -14.40 2.08
C VAL A 91 8.01 -15.42 2.65
N THR A 92 6.92 -15.66 1.91
CA THR A 92 5.83 -16.57 2.32
C THR A 92 5.81 -17.89 1.55
N ALA A 93 6.46 -17.96 0.41
CA ALA A 93 6.65 -19.20 -0.35
C ALA A 93 7.76 -19.04 -1.41
N ARG A 94 8.27 -20.17 -1.89
CA ARG A 94 9.20 -20.26 -3.02
C ARG A 94 8.60 -21.18 -4.07
N ALA A 95 8.67 -20.78 -5.34
CA ALA A 95 8.34 -21.62 -6.49
C ALA A 95 9.49 -21.60 -7.49
N LEU A 96 9.54 -22.60 -8.37
CA LEU A 96 10.44 -22.61 -9.51
C LEU A 96 9.63 -22.31 -10.77
N HIS A 97 10.03 -21.27 -11.50
CA HIS A 97 9.49 -20.95 -12.82
C HIS A 97 10.62 -21.04 -13.84
N SER A 98 10.50 -21.94 -14.80
CA SER A 98 11.53 -22.18 -15.83
C SER A 98 12.95 -22.35 -15.26
N GLY A 99 13.08 -23.07 -14.13
CA GLY A 99 14.36 -23.31 -13.46
C GLY A 99 14.85 -22.16 -12.56
N GLN A 100 14.19 -20.99 -12.57
CA GLN A 100 14.54 -19.87 -11.70
C GLN A 100 13.67 -19.83 -10.45
N ALA A 101 14.29 -19.51 -9.30
CA ALA A 101 13.57 -19.36 -8.05
C ALA A 101 12.75 -18.06 -8.05
N PHE A 102 11.45 -18.20 -7.79
CA PHE A 102 10.52 -17.09 -7.57
C PHE A 102 10.09 -17.09 -6.11
N TYR A 103 10.17 -15.92 -5.47
CA TYR A 103 9.82 -15.75 -4.06
C TYR A 103 8.51 -14.97 -3.92
N TYR A 104 7.49 -15.61 -3.37
CA TYR A 104 6.27 -14.92 -2.96
C TYR A 104 6.53 -14.18 -1.65
N ARG A 105 6.07 -12.94 -1.56
CA ARG A 105 6.19 -12.11 -0.35
C ARG A 105 4.82 -11.89 0.28
N SER A 106 4.79 -11.52 1.55
CA SER A 106 3.55 -11.20 2.29
C SER A 106 2.74 -10.06 1.66
N VAL A 107 3.40 -9.14 0.99
CA VAL A 107 2.83 -7.97 0.33
C VAL A 107 2.53 -8.24 -1.15
N ALA A 108 1.44 -7.67 -1.69
CA ALA A 108 1.17 -7.67 -3.12
C ALA A 108 2.06 -6.63 -3.83
N SER A 109 2.42 -6.89 -5.08
CA SER A 109 3.14 -5.93 -5.92
C SER A 109 2.78 -6.11 -7.40
N ALA A 110 2.66 -5.00 -8.11
CA ALA A 110 2.40 -4.97 -9.54
C ALA A 110 3.50 -5.67 -10.32
N GLY A 111 3.16 -6.75 -11.02
CA GLY A 111 4.12 -7.56 -11.76
C GLY A 111 5.16 -8.28 -10.90
N ALA A 112 4.97 -8.33 -9.60
CA ALA A 112 5.93 -8.85 -8.61
C ALA A 112 7.32 -8.18 -8.71
N LEU A 113 7.34 -6.87 -9.00
CA LEU A 113 8.56 -6.08 -9.16
C LEU A 113 9.07 -5.48 -7.84
N TYR A 114 8.22 -5.41 -6.82
CA TYR A 114 8.54 -4.94 -5.47
C TYR A 114 9.40 -3.66 -5.48
N PRO A 115 8.84 -2.54 -5.99
CA PRO A 115 9.58 -1.29 -6.18
C PRO A 115 9.94 -0.57 -4.88
N PHE A 116 9.62 -1.11 -3.75
CA PHE A 116 9.82 -0.52 -2.44
C PHE A 116 10.97 -1.22 -1.68
N GLU A 117 11.58 -0.45 -0.76
CA GLU A 117 12.53 -0.91 0.24
C GLU A 117 12.06 -0.49 1.64
N LEU A 118 12.60 -1.14 2.67
CA LEU A 118 12.29 -0.86 4.07
C LEU A 118 13.58 -0.58 4.84
N TYR A 119 13.61 0.59 5.48
CA TYR A 119 14.77 1.04 6.27
C TYR A 119 14.35 1.23 7.72
N PRO A 120 14.69 0.29 8.62
CA PRO A 120 14.57 0.49 10.06
C PRO A 120 15.66 1.45 10.58
N ALA A 121 15.24 2.53 11.25
CA ALA A 121 16.10 3.39 12.05
C ALA A 121 15.87 3.04 13.52
N ILE A 122 16.88 2.55 14.20
CA ILE A 122 16.83 2.03 15.55
C ILE A 122 17.36 3.09 16.51
N HIS A 123 16.60 3.40 17.54
CA HIS A 123 16.93 4.39 18.57
C HIS A 123 17.21 3.73 19.92
N GLY A 124 16.46 2.68 20.28
CA GLY A 124 16.65 1.96 21.53
C GLY A 124 15.94 0.60 21.48
N ILE A 125 16.67 -0.43 21.08
CA ILE A 125 16.18 -1.81 20.96
C ILE A 125 17.18 -2.73 21.65
N ASP A 126 16.70 -3.64 22.46
CA ASP A 126 17.58 -4.65 23.08
C ASP A 126 18.10 -5.62 22.02
N GLY A 127 19.41 -5.84 22.04
CA GLY A 127 20.11 -6.73 21.11
C GLY A 127 20.39 -6.14 19.71
N LEU A 128 20.17 -4.84 19.51
CA LEU A 128 20.49 -4.14 18.24
C LEU A 128 21.01 -2.73 18.50
N ASP A 129 22.20 -2.42 17.97
CA ASP A 129 22.79 -1.10 18.10
C ASP A 129 21.91 0.00 17.48
N ALA A 130 21.93 1.19 18.08
CA ALA A 130 21.27 2.35 17.49
C ALA A 130 21.90 2.73 16.15
N GLY A 131 21.06 3.00 15.15
CA GLY A 131 21.53 3.30 13.81
C GLY A 131 20.48 3.12 12.73
N LEU A 132 20.90 3.36 11.49
CA LEU A 132 20.08 3.14 10.29
C LEU A 132 20.44 1.82 9.64
N TYR A 133 19.44 1.06 9.28
CA TYR A 133 19.58 -0.24 8.64
C TYR A 133 18.75 -0.33 7.38
N HIS A 134 19.20 -1.18 6.44
CA HIS A 134 18.39 -1.64 5.31
C HIS A 134 17.97 -3.09 5.53
N TYR A 135 16.70 -3.41 5.30
CA TYR A 135 16.15 -4.77 5.46
C TYR A 135 16.22 -5.55 4.15
N ASP A 136 16.89 -6.70 4.17
CA ASP A 136 16.91 -7.68 3.08
C ASP A 136 15.94 -8.84 3.41
N PRO A 137 14.76 -8.91 2.76
CA PRO A 137 13.78 -9.97 3.03
C PRO A 137 14.19 -11.34 2.54
N LEU A 138 15.12 -11.44 1.57
CA LEU A 138 15.59 -12.73 1.03
C LEU A 138 16.64 -13.34 1.95
N ALA A 139 17.61 -12.54 2.40
CA ALA A 139 18.61 -12.96 3.36
C ALA A 139 18.04 -13.00 4.80
N PHE A 140 16.94 -12.33 5.07
CA PHE A 140 16.38 -12.08 6.39
C PHE A 140 17.42 -11.49 7.34
N SER A 141 17.93 -10.34 6.94
CA SER A 141 19.02 -9.64 7.63
C SER A 141 18.87 -8.13 7.53
N LEU A 142 19.55 -7.42 8.40
CA LEU A 142 19.71 -5.98 8.38
C LEU A 142 21.13 -5.63 7.95
N THR A 143 21.28 -4.69 7.01
CA THR A 143 22.60 -4.11 6.66
C THR A 143 22.73 -2.77 7.36
N ALA A 144 23.76 -2.59 8.18
CA ALA A 144 24.00 -1.34 8.91
C ALA A 144 24.55 -0.27 7.96
N LEU A 145 23.82 0.83 7.80
CA LEU A 145 24.21 2.00 6.99
C LEU A 145 24.85 3.09 7.85
N ARG A 146 24.33 3.29 9.06
CA ARG A 146 24.84 4.27 10.04
C ARG A 146 24.83 3.64 11.44
N LYS A 147 25.83 3.98 12.24
CA LYS A 147 26.02 3.48 13.63
C LYS A 147 25.86 4.60 14.66
N ARG A 148 24.80 5.40 14.56
CA ARG A 148 24.55 6.50 15.51
C ARG A 148 23.07 6.68 15.74
N LEU A 149 22.71 7.29 16.87
CA LEU A 149 21.36 7.77 17.12
C LEU A 149 20.96 8.76 16.03
N LEU A 150 19.78 8.56 15.47
CA LEU A 150 19.23 9.39 14.42
C LEU A 150 18.27 10.41 15.03
N PRO A 151 18.17 11.62 14.45
CA PRO A 151 17.18 12.60 14.88
C PRO A 151 15.77 12.01 14.69
N THR A 152 14.94 12.13 15.71
CA THR A 152 13.53 11.80 15.67
C THR A 152 12.67 13.05 15.60
N ILE A 153 11.47 12.94 15.06
CA ILE A 153 10.46 13.98 15.22
C ILE A 153 9.91 13.84 16.66
N PRO A 154 10.09 14.83 17.55
CA PRO A 154 9.59 14.72 18.92
C PRO A 154 8.05 14.73 18.89
N GLU A 155 7.42 13.70 19.43
CA GLU A 155 6.04 13.79 19.90
C GLU A 155 6.08 14.07 21.40
N ALA A 156 5.30 15.04 21.86
CA ALA A 156 5.48 15.79 23.11
C ALA A 156 5.67 14.96 24.40
N ASP A 157 5.27 13.69 24.46
CA ASP A 157 5.31 12.88 25.71
C ASP A 157 5.80 11.44 25.48
N ARG A 158 6.44 11.12 24.33
CA ARG A 158 6.81 9.74 23.99
C ARG A 158 8.17 9.64 23.36
N ALA A 159 8.89 8.59 23.73
CA ALA A 159 10.12 8.23 23.08
C ALA A 159 9.85 7.35 21.85
N VAL A 160 10.65 7.51 20.80
CA VAL A 160 10.63 6.67 19.60
C VAL A 160 11.70 5.59 19.76
N ALA A 161 11.30 4.32 19.81
CA ALA A 161 12.23 3.19 19.87
C ALA A 161 12.79 2.80 18.50
N ALA A 162 11.97 2.91 17.47
CA ALA A 162 12.35 2.67 16.08
C ALA A 162 11.50 3.49 15.11
N SER A 163 12.05 3.77 13.94
CA SER A 163 11.31 4.35 12.81
C SER A 163 11.48 3.46 11.59
N PHE A 164 10.41 3.22 10.86
CA PHE A 164 10.43 2.42 9.64
C PHE A 164 10.14 3.33 8.45
N TYR A 165 11.13 3.50 7.57
CA TYR A 165 10.98 4.28 6.35
C TYR A 165 10.69 3.36 5.18
N ILE A 166 9.62 3.65 4.44
CA ILE A 166 9.25 2.97 3.20
C ILE A 166 9.67 3.85 2.04
N THR A 167 10.50 3.31 1.15
CA THR A 167 10.96 4.02 -0.05
C THR A 167 10.42 3.39 -1.32
N GLY A 168 10.50 4.10 -2.44
CA GLY A 168 10.11 3.62 -3.75
C GLY A 168 11.20 3.84 -4.79
N ILE A 169 11.59 2.76 -5.51
CA ILE A 169 12.55 2.79 -6.60
C ILE A 169 11.79 2.85 -7.94
N PHE A 170 11.92 3.99 -8.65
CA PHE A 170 11.12 4.23 -9.85
C PHE A 170 11.36 3.20 -10.95
N PHE A 171 12.63 2.88 -11.24
CA PHE A 171 12.96 2.06 -12.40
C PHE A 171 12.49 0.61 -12.25
N ARG A 172 12.34 0.06 -11.04
CA ARG A 172 11.79 -1.30 -10.87
C ARG A 172 10.43 -1.46 -11.53
N SER A 173 9.55 -0.48 -11.36
CA SER A 173 8.24 -0.48 -12.03
C SER A 173 8.31 0.14 -13.42
N ALA A 174 9.13 1.18 -13.64
CA ALA A 174 9.21 1.90 -14.91
C ALA A 174 9.80 1.04 -16.04
N TRP A 175 10.64 0.05 -15.72
CA TRP A 175 11.10 -0.96 -16.65
C TRP A 175 9.95 -1.65 -17.42
N LYS A 176 8.83 -1.87 -16.74
CA LYS A 176 7.65 -2.53 -17.32
C LYS A 176 6.52 -1.55 -17.68
N TYR A 177 6.30 -0.52 -16.86
CA TYR A 177 5.11 0.33 -16.93
C TYR A 177 5.40 1.76 -17.38
N ARG A 178 6.66 2.08 -17.72
CA ARG A 178 7.10 3.39 -18.21
C ARG A 178 6.65 4.54 -17.30
N GLY A 179 6.18 5.66 -17.84
CA GLY A 179 5.71 6.82 -17.08
C GLY A 179 4.54 6.54 -16.13
N ARG A 180 3.70 5.53 -16.43
CA ARG A 180 2.61 5.11 -15.52
C ARG A 180 3.13 4.45 -14.23
N ALA A 181 4.41 4.08 -14.18
CA ALA A 181 4.99 3.32 -13.08
C ALA A 181 4.87 3.98 -11.71
N TYR A 182 4.84 5.30 -11.62
CA TYR A 182 4.70 5.98 -10.34
C TYR A 182 3.39 5.62 -9.62
N ARG A 183 2.29 5.40 -10.37
CA ARG A 183 1.04 4.87 -9.81
C ARG A 183 1.28 3.55 -9.07
N TYR A 184 2.01 2.63 -9.69
CA TYR A 184 2.29 1.31 -9.11
C TYR A 184 3.28 1.37 -7.94
N VAL A 185 4.30 2.24 -8.02
CA VAL A 185 5.23 2.46 -6.91
C VAL A 185 4.49 2.91 -5.65
N LEU A 186 3.57 3.86 -5.80
CA LEU A 186 2.77 4.38 -4.69
C LEU A 186 1.76 3.37 -4.17
N LEU A 187 1.05 2.65 -5.06
CA LEU A 187 0.13 1.56 -4.67
C LEU A 187 0.88 0.47 -3.89
N ASP A 188 2.01 0.02 -4.40
CA ASP A 188 2.80 -1.04 -3.77
C ASP A 188 3.36 -0.60 -2.41
N ALA A 189 3.77 0.68 -2.27
CA ALA A 189 4.15 1.26 -0.98
C ALA A 189 2.97 1.27 0.00
N GLY A 190 1.75 1.57 -0.46
CA GLY A 190 0.53 1.47 0.34
C GLY A 190 0.25 0.04 0.82
N HIS A 191 0.42 -0.95 -0.05
CA HIS A 191 0.31 -2.37 0.34
C HIS A 191 1.32 -2.74 1.44
N LEU A 192 2.57 -2.27 1.34
CA LEU A 192 3.59 -2.50 2.36
C LEU A 192 3.26 -1.79 3.67
N LEU A 193 2.79 -0.54 3.59
CA LEU A 193 2.36 0.26 4.73
C LEU A 193 1.28 -0.44 5.55
N GLU A 194 0.27 -1.03 4.88
CA GLU A 194 -0.79 -1.75 5.56
C GLU A 194 -0.29 -3.01 6.28
N ASN A 195 0.60 -3.77 5.64
CA ASN A 195 1.22 -4.92 6.33
C ASN A 195 1.98 -4.48 7.58
N LEU A 196 2.74 -3.37 7.52
CA LEU A 196 3.48 -2.86 8.67
C LEU A 196 2.53 -2.38 9.78
N ARG A 197 1.45 -1.66 9.43
CA ARG A 197 0.41 -1.23 10.36
C ARG A 197 -0.22 -2.42 11.09
N LEU A 198 -0.60 -3.45 10.34
CA LEU A 198 -1.21 -4.66 10.90
C LEU A 198 -0.22 -5.45 11.76
N ALA A 199 1.05 -5.55 11.34
CA ALA A 199 2.09 -6.25 12.09
C ALA A 199 2.34 -5.59 13.46
N LEU A 200 2.50 -4.27 13.47
CA LEU A 200 2.70 -3.51 14.72
C LEU A 200 1.49 -3.62 15.65
N GLY A 201 0.27 -3.50 15.10
CA GLY A 201 -0.95 -3.68 15.87
C GLY A 201 -1.09 -5.10 16.45
N ALA A 202 -0.78 -6.14 15.67
CA ALA A 202 -0.83 -7.53 16.10
C ALA A 202 0.19 -7.85 17.21
N LEU A 203 1.33 -7.15 17.20
CA LEU A 203 2.35 -7.21 18.25
C LEU A 203 2.06 -6.24 19.41
N ASN A 204 0.86 -5.65 19.44
CA ASN A 204 0.41 -4.68 20.45
C ASN A 204 1.35 -3.49 20.64
N GLN A 205 1.96 -3.02 19.53
CA GLN A 205 2.87 -1.88 19.53
C GLN A 205 2.10 -0.60 19.21
N ARG A 206 2.41 0.49 19.91
CA ARG A 206 1.90 1.82 19.60
C ARG A 206 2.78 2.50 18.56
N PHE A 207 2.15 3.11 17.56
CA PHE A 207 2.87 3.75 16.46
C PHE A 207 2.13 4.97 15.92
N SER A 208 2.81 5.80 15.16
CA SER A 208 2.24 6.88 14.33
C SER A 208 2.71 6.73 12.90
N ILE A 209 1.86 7.15 11.94
CA ILE A 209 2.11 7.08 10.50
C ILE A 209 2.26 8.49 9.96
N HIS A 210 3.34 8.75 9.23
CA HIS A 210 3.67 10.04 8.65
C HIS A 210 3.85 9.91 7.15
N LEU A 211 3.10 10.72 6.40
CA LEU A 211 3.22 10.89 4.94
C LEU A 211 3.66 12.32 4.59
N ASP A 212 3.65 13.21 5.59
CA ASP A 212 4.17 14.57 5.52
C ASP A 212 5.49 14.64 6.27
N PHE A 213 6.55 14.89 5.54
CA PHE A 213 7.90 15.05 6.04
C PHE A 213 8.73 15.80 4.98
N ASP A 214 9.90 16.27 5.38
CA ASP A 214 10.90 16.84 4.50
C ASP A 214 11.54 15.73 3.65
N ASP A 215 11.19 15.67 2.37
CA ASP A 215 11.64 14.64 1.42
C ASP A 215 13.16 14.69 1.20
N GLU A 216 13.77 15.89 1.18
CA GLU A 216 15.22 16.07 0.99
C GLU A 216 15.97 15.55 2.20
N ARG A 217 15.55 15.97 3.40
CA ARG A 217 16.12 15.49 4.66
C ARG A 217 15.96 13.98 4.81
N ALA A 218 14.82 13.41 4.42
CA ALA A 218 14.61 11.98 4.44
C ALA A 218 15.56 11.26 3.46
N SER A 219 15.77 11.82 2.26
CA SER A 219 16.70 11.26 1.27
C SER A 219 18.15 11.29 1.75
N ASP A 220 18.58 12.38 2.39
CA ASP A 220 19.92 12.50 2.99
C ASP A 220 20.13 11.56 4.16
N LEU A 221 19.10 11.43 5.03
CA LEU A 221 19.12 10.50 6.15
C LEU A 221 19.35 9.07 5.66
N LEU A 222 18.59 8.67 4.65
CA LEU A 222 18.58 7.29 4.12
C LEU A 222 19.71 7.03 3.10
N GLY A 223 20.41 8.07 2.63
CA GLY A 223 21.44 7.95 1.61
C GLY A 223 20.88 7.56 0.24
N LEU A 224 19.74 8.14 -0.15
CA LEU A 224 19.09 7.85 -1.41
C LEU A 224 19.61 8.74 -2.54
N ASP A 225 19.52 8.24 -3.77
CA ASP A 225 19.59 9.06 -4.98
C ASP A 225 18.15 9.49 -5.35
N PRO A 226 17.74 10.76 -5.11
CA PRO A 226 16.35 11.20 -5.29
C PRO A 226 15.87 11.15 -6.75
N GLU A 227 16.79 10.99 -7.71
CA GLU A 227 16.42 10.76 -9.12
C GLU A 227 15.94 9.32 -9.37
N ARG A 228 16.20 8.39 -8.44
CA ARG A 228 15.93 6.96 -8.58
C ARG A 228 15.05 6.39 -7.48
N GLU A 229 15.28 6.83 -6.25
CA GLU A 229 14.63 6.29 -5.06
C GLU A 229 14.25 7.42 -4.11
N VAL A 230 13.04 7.36 -3.58
CA VAL A 230 12.45 8.40 -2.74
C VAL A 230 11.77 7.80 -1.51
N CYS A 231 11.77 8.52 -0.39
CA CYS A 231 10.99 8.17 0.77
C CYS A 231 9.50 8.47 0.52
N LEU A 232 8.61 7.52 0.88
CA LEU A 232 7.18 7.63 0.63
C LEU A 232 6.33 7.65 1.90
N ALA A 233 6.80 6.98 2.95
CA ALA A 233 6.12 6.93 4.25
C ALA A 233 7.14 6.69 5.37
N CYS A 234 6.81 7.14 6.57
CA CYS A 234 7.53 6.85 7.79
C CYS A 234 6.55 6.41 8.89
N ILE A 235 6.93 5.41 9.67
CA ILE A 235 6.17 4.96 10.85
C ILE A 235 7.10 5.01 12.04
N HIS A 236 6.69 5.72 13.10
CA HIS A 236 7.40 5.77 14.37
C HIS A 236 6.77 4.78 15.35
N LEU A 237 7.61 3.96 15.95
CA LEU A 237 7.25 3.03 17.02
C LEU A 237 7.50 3.71 18.37
N HIS A 238 6.45 3.88 19.15
CA HIS A 238 6.50 4.60 20.41
C HIS A 238 6.64 3.65 21.61
N VAL A 239 7.41 4.10 22.59
CA VAL A 239 7.51 3.50 23.94
C VAL A 239 7.23 4.56 24.98
N ASP A 240 6.78 4.15 26.17
CA ASP A 240 6.64 5.07 27.27
C ASP A 240 8.01 5.64 27.64
N ALA A 241 8.10 6.95 27.75
CA ALA A 241 9.36 7.61 28.09
C ALA A 241 9.69 7.35 29.55
N ASP A 242 10.55 6.37 29.84
CA ASP A 242 11.30 6.42 31.09
C ASP A 242 12.28 7.59 31.05
N LYS A 243 12.44 8.30 32.19
CA LYS A 243 13.20 9.55 32.35
C LYS A 243 14.68 9.48 31.91
N GLY A 244 15.13 8.40 31.29
CA GLY A 244 16.50 8.17 30.83
C GLY A 244 16.68 8.00 29.32
N MET A 245 15.61 7.91 28.52
CA MET A 245 15.75 7.86 27.05
C MET A 245 15.98 9.27 26.53
N GLN A 246 17.19 9.53 26.09
CA GLN A 246 17.55 10.80 25.45
C GLN A 246 16.77 10.94 24.13
N THR A 247 15.89 11.94 24.07
CA THR A 247 15.47 12.48 22.78
C THR A 247 16.72 12.99 22.09
N ALA A 248 17.12 12.39 20.98
CA ALA A 248 18.27 12.88 20.23
C ALA A 248 17.98 14.32 19.80
N ALA A 249 18.68 15.27 20.42
CA ALA A 249 18.76 16.64 19.91
C ALA A 249 19.17 16.59 18.43
N SER A 250 18.83 17.62 17.67
CA SER A 250 19.18 17.77 16.25
C SER A 250 20.68 17.53 16.04
N VAL A 251 21.05 16.27 15.79
CA VAL A 251 22.42 15.92 15.45
C VAL A 251 22.57 16.16 13.96
N GLU A 252 23.51 17.01 13.57
CA GLU A 252 23.92 17.17 12.19
C GLU A 252 24.51 15.83 11.72
N LEU A 253 23.83 15.18 10.76
CA LEU A 253 24.26 13.89 10.24
C LEU A 253 25.25 14.11 9.10
N GLU A 254 26.41 13.50 9.19
CA GLU A 254 27.31 13.41 8.04
C GLU A 254 26.60 12.74 6.86
N PRO A 255 26.65 13.30 5.64
CA PRO A 255 26.08 12.67 4.47
C PRO A 255 26.65 11.27 4.25
N LEU A 256 25.79 10.31 3.88
CA LEU A 256 26.26 9.01 3.42
C LEU A 256 27.01 9.17 2.08
N GLY A 257 28.13 8.48 1.95
CA GLY A 257 29.02 8.59 0.80
C GLY A 257 28.33 8.28 -0.55
N PRO A 258 28.93 8.71 -1.67
CA PRO A 258 28.37 8.52 -3.00
C PRO A 258 28.14 7.06 -3.35
N ASP A 259 28.94 6.14 -2.84
CA ASP A 259 28.77 4.69 -3.05
C ASP A 259 27.45 4.17 -2.49
N ILE A 260 26.99 4.69 -1.34
CA ILE A 260 25.70 4.33 -0.76
C ILE A 260 24.56 4.84 -1.64
N ARG A 261 24.61 6.10 -2.08
CA ARG A 261 23.59 6.69 -2.96
C ARG A 261 23.51 5.95 -4.30
N HIS A 262 24.65 5.48 -4.82
CA HIS A 262 24.71 4.72 -6.06
C HIS A 262 23.93 3.41 -6.00
N ILE A 263 23.74 2.81 -4.83
CA ILE A 263 22.95 1.58 -4.63
C ILE A 263 21.47 1.75 -5.00
N SER A 264 20.94 2.97 -5.06
CA SER A 264 19.60 3.24 -5.60
C SER A 264 19.47 2.89 -7.10
N ARG A 265 20.58 2.73 -7.80
CA ARG A 265 20.61 2.23 -9.18
C ARG A 265 20.46 0.71 -9.20
N VAL A 266 19.39 0.21 -9.82
CA VAL A 266 19.00 -1.21 -9.81
C VAL A 266 19.21 -1.93 -11.15
N SER A 267 19.68 -1.21 -12.18
CA SER A 267 20.04 -1.78 -13.48
C SER A 267 21.25 -1.07 -14.10
N ARG A 268 21.92 -1.75 -15.03
CA ARG A 268 23.05 -1.17 -15.78
C ARG A 268 22.62 0.03 -16.62
N ARG A 269 21.43 -0.04 -17.23
CA ARG A 269 20.86 1.01 -18.07
C ARG A 269 19.44 1.31 -17.62
N GLU A 270 19.26 2.44 -16.93
CA GLU A 270 17.96 2.92 -16.48
C GLU A 270 17.42 3.99 -17.42
N VAL A 271 16.15 3.83 -17.81
CA VAL A 271 15.43 4.86 -18.56
C VAL A 271 14.71 5.75 -17.57
N SER A 272 14.91 7.04 -17.69
CA SER A 272 14.22 8.04 -16.89
C SER A 272 12.94 8.51 -17.60
N TYR A 273 11.88 8.65 -16.83
CA TYR A 273 10.57 9.14 -17.28
C TYR A 273 10.30 10.48 -16.60
N PRO A 274 10.43 11.62 -17.34
CA PRO A 274 10.30 12.96 -16.76
C PRO A 274 8.99 13.18 -16.00
N GLU A 275 7.87 12.61 -16.47
CA GLU A 275 6.56 12.73 -15.85
C GLU A 275 6.54 12.19 -14.41
N ILE A 276 7.27 11.13 -14.11
CA ILE A 276 7.39 10.57 -12.74
C ILE A 276 8.11 11.57 -11.85
N ARG A 277 9.26 12.07 -12.31
CA ARG A 277 10.10 12.98 -11.53
C ARG A 277 9.44 14.35 -11.35
N ASN A 278 8.79 14.86 -12.39
CA ASN A 278 8.13 16.16 -12.34
C ASN A 278 7.01 16.17 -11.30
N LEU A 279 6.14 15.14 -11.30
CA LEU A 279 5.10 15.03 -10.28
C LEU A 279 5.69 14.85 -8.89
N HIS A 280 6.69 13.96 -8.72
CA HIS A 280 7.28 13.73 -7.41
C HIS A 280 7.91 15.01 -6.86
N ARG A 281 8.73 15.72 -7.65
CA ARG A 281 9.39 16.98 -7.27
C ARG A 281 8.39 18.08 -6.94
N ALA A 282 7.32 18.22 -7.71
CA ALA A 282 6.26 19.19 -7.42
C ALA A 282 5.53 18.92 -6.10
N GLY A 283 5.60 17.67 -5.58
CA GLY A 283 5.05 17.27 -4.28
C GLY A 283 6.07 17.27 -3.14
N ILE A 284 7.31 17.75 -3.34
CA ILE A 284 8.32 17.89 -2.28
C ILE A 284 7.90 18.99 -1.31
N GLY A 285 8.19 18.79 -0.02
CA GLY A 285 7.75 19.66 1.06
C GLY A 285 6.39 19.25 1.60
N GLY A 286 6.27 19.19 2.93
CA GLY A 286 5.01 18.85 3.60
C GLY A 286 3.95 19.91 3.30
N TYR A 287 2.73 19.47 3.06
CA TYR A 287 1.59 20.38 2.97
C TYR A 287 0.97 20.57 4.37
N GLY A 288 1.17 21.74 4.96
CA GLY A 288 0.62 22.09 6.28
C GLY A 288 -0.88 22.45 6.26
N GLY A 289 -1.64 22.03 5.24
CA GLY A 289 -3.06 22.33 5.11
C GLY A 289 -3.90 21.53 6.12
N SER A 290 -4.84 22.20 6.78
CA SER A 290 -5.86 21.54 7.59
C SER A 290 -6.68 20.61 6.69
N ALA A 291 -6.76 19.32 7.06
CA ALA A 291 -7.69 18.41 6.41
C ALA A 291 -9.12 18.90 6.67
N GLY A 292 -9.73 19.52 5.68
CA GLY A 292 -11.17 19.79 5.69
C GLY A 292 -11.94 18.45 5.61
N SER A 293 -13.14 18.41 6.15
CA SER A 293 -14.06 17.27 6.07
C SER A 293 -14.64 17.06 4.66
N PHE A 294 -13.88 17.34 3.61
CA PHE A 294 -14.37 17.36 2.24
C PHE A 294 -13.94 16.08 1.50
N SER A 295 -14.88 15.42 0.83
CA SER A 295 -14.60 14.28 -0.05
C SER A 295 -14.67 14.69 -1.51
N PRO A 296 -13.86 14.10 -2.41
CA PRO A 296 -13.92 14.41 -3.84
C PRO A 296 -15.31 14.09 -4.42
N LYS A 297 -15.85 15.01 -5.21
CA LYS A 297 -17.12 14.83 -5.93
C LYS A 297 -16.89 14.04 -7.20
N ILE A 298 -16.86 12.73 -7.09
CA ILE A 298 -16.53 11.81 -8.18
C ILE A 298 -17.72 11.38 -9.04
N VAL A 299 -18.95 11.52 -8.52
CA VAL A 299 -20.19 11.30 -9.28
C VAL A 299 -20.99 12.57 -9.34
N PRO A 300 -21.81 12.79 -10.40
CA PRO A 300 -22.73 13.92 -10.47
C PRO A 300 -23.65 13.95 -9.25
N PRO A 301 -24.05 15.15 -8.77
CA PRO A 301 -24.96 15.25 -7.65
C PRO A 301 -26.33 14.64 -8.00
N GLY A 302 -26.84 13.78 -7.13
CA GLY A 302 -28.13 13.10 -7.29
C GLY A 302 -28.48 12.30 -6.03
N GLN A 303 -29.69 11.77 -6.01
CA GLN A 303 -30.09 10.84 -4.96
C GLN A 303 -29.68 9.41 -5.38
N PRO A 304 -29.11 8.62 -4.47
CA PRO A 304 -28.82 7.22 -4.76
C PRO A 304 -30.11 6.45 -5.01
N LEU A 305 -30.06 5.47 -5.92
CA LEU A 305 -31.21 4.62 -6.28
C LEU A 305 -31.68 3.76 -5.10
N ALA A 306 -30.75 3.37 -4.22
CA ALA A 306 -31.04 2.60 -3.03
C ALA A 306 -29.90 2.75 -2.01
N ARG A 307 -30.19 2.49 -0.74
CA ARG A 307 -29.21 2.41 0.35
C ARG A 307 -29.29 1.05 1.03
N ILE A 308 -28.11 0.49 1.33
CA ILE A 308 -27.98 -0.79 2.03
C ILE A 308 -27.10 -0.53 3.25
N GLY A 309 -27.67 -0.62 4.44
CA GLY A 309 -26.92 -0.52 5.69
C GLY A 309 -25.94 -1.70 5.84
N LEU A 310 -24.75 -1.42 6.30
CA LEU A 310 -23.79 -2.42 6.73
C LEU A 310 -24.12 -2.76 8.18
N ALA A 311 -24.32 -4.03 8.49
CA ALA A 311 -24.47 -4.53 9.84
C ALA A 311 -23.22 -5.33 10.19
N LEU A 312 -22.68 -5.14 11.39
CA LEU A 312 -21.64 -6.04 11.90
C LEU A 312 -22.27 -7.42 12.06
N PRO A 313 -21.91 -8.40 11.22
CA PRO A 313 -22.23 -9.78 11.55
C PRO A 313 -21.39 -10.23 12.73
N ASP A 314 -21.88 -11.18 13.49
CA ASP A 314 -20.99 -11.98 14.34
C ASP A 314 -19.90 -12.52 13.40
N HIS A 315 -18.63 -12.23 13.71
CA HIS A 315 -17.51 -12.51 12.81
C HIS A 315 -17.56 -13.98 12.35
N PRO A 316 -17.40 -14.24 11.04
CA PRO A 316 -17.29 -15.60 10.54
C PRO A 316 -16.11 -16.29 11.21
N ALA A 317 -16.13 -17.63 11.22
CA ALA A 317 -15.15 -18.45 11.90
C ALA A 317 -13.72 -17.87 11.87
N ALA A 318 -13.11 -17.75 13.07
CA ALA A 318 -11.84 -17.08 13.30
C ALA A 318 -10.77 -17.43 12.26
N ALA A 319 -10.24 -16.41 11.60
CA ALA A 319 -9.16 -16.52 10.62
C ALA A 319 -7.85 -16.02 11.24
N ASP A 320 -6.92 -16.93 11.54
CA ASP A 320 -5.62 -16.55 12.08
C ASP A 320 -4.88 -15.58 11.16
N TYR A 321 -4.50 -14.40 11.66
CA TYR A 321 -3.87 -13.33 10.90
C TYR A 321 -2.59 -13.78 10.19
N THR A 322 -1.74 -14.52 10.88
CA THR A 322 -0.44 -14.94 10.31
C THR A 322 -0.63 -15.96 9.19
N ARG A 323 -1.63 -16.83 9.33
CA ARG A 323 -2.02 -17.79 8.30
C ARG A 323 -2.66 -17.09 7.10
N VAL A 324 -3.51 -16.09 7.31
CA VAL A 324 -4.11 -15.26 6.25
C VAL A 324 -2.99 -14.57 5.46
N LEU A 325 -2.06 -13.90 6.15
CA LEU A 325 -0.93 -13.22 5.53
C LEU A 325 -0.03 -14.18 4.73
N GLY A 326 0.27 -15.34 5.29
CA GLY A 326 1.08 -16.37 4.64
C GLY A 326 0.43 -16.99 3.39
N ARG A 327 -0.91 -17.06 3.35
CA ARG A 327 -1.69 -17.61 2.24
C ARG A 327 -2.06 -16.60 1.16
N ARG A 328 -1.99 -15.30 1.46
CA ARG A 328 -2.34 -14.25 0.50
C ARG A 328 -1.58 -14.42 -0.82
N ARG A 329 -2.33 -14.47 -1.93
CA ARG A 329 -1.79 -14.50 -3.31
C ARG A 329 -2.71 -13.65 -4.21
N SER A 330 -2.17 -13.14 -5.33
CA SER A 330 -3.00 -12.60 -6.40
C SER A 330 -3.63 -13.74 -7.19
N ARG A 331 -4.95 -13.85 -7.11
CA ARG A 331 -5.74 -14.93 -7.73
C ARG A 331 -6.48 -14.38 -8.95
N ARG A 332 -6.42 -15.13 -10.07
CA ARG A 332 -7.11 -14.79 -11.33
C ARG A 332 -8.09 -15.86 -11.76
N ASN A 333 -8.14 -16.97 -11.03
CA ASN A 333 -8.94 -18.15 -11.32
C ASN A 333 -10.31 -18.11 -10.62
N PHE A 334 -10.98 -16.95 -10.73
CA PHE A 334 -12.33 -16.76 -10.17
C PHE A 334 -13.32 -17.75 -10.75
N ILE A 335 -14.33 -18.07 -9.95
CA ILE A 335 -15.49 -18.88 -10.33
C ILE A 335 -16.79 -18.15 -9.96
N SER A 336 -17.79 -18.27 -10.82
CA SER A 336 -19.13 -17.73 -10.58
C SER A 336 -19.86 -18.60 -9.55
N ALA A 337 -19.62 -18.33 -8.26
CA ALA A 337 -20.29 -19.00 -7.15
C ALA A 337 -20.95 -17.96 -6.24
N ALA A 338 -22.08 -18.34 -5.64
CA ALA A 338 -22.82 -17.44 -4.75
C ALA A 338 -21.99 -17.04 -3.53
N ILE A 339 -22.07 -15.77 -3.17
CA ILE A 339 -21.46 -15.18 -1.99
C ILE A 339 -22.54 -14.99 -0.92
N SER A 340 -22.29 -15.48 0.30
CA SER A 340 -23.24 -15.28 1.40
C SER A 340 -23.32 -13.83 1.81
N ARG A 341 -24.50 -13.40 2.29
CA ARG A 341 -24.71 -12.05 2.79
C ARG A 341 -23.77 -11.72 3.96
N GLU A 342 -23.59 -12.66 4.87
CA GLU A 342 -22.71 -12.54 6.02
C GLU A 342 -21.24 -12.25 5.60
N ALA A 343 -20.69 -13.09 4.72
CA ALA A 343 -19.31 -12.91 4.25
C ALA A 343 -19.11 -11.59 3.50
N PHE A 344 -20.11 -11.19 2.68
CA PHE A 344 -20.07 -9.90 2.00
C PHE A 344 -20.12 -8.72 2.98
N MET A 345 -21.01 -8.76 3.98
CA MET A 345 -21.11 -7.71 4.98
C MET A 345 -19.82 -7.61 5.80
N THR A 346 -19.23 -8.75 6.23
CA THR A 346 -17.93 -8.76 6.90
C THR A 346 -16.83 -8.09 6.07
N PHE A 347 -16.77 -8.40 4.76
CA PHE A 347 -15.81 -7.77 3.85
C PHE A 347 -16.02 -6.26 3.75
N ALA A 348 -17.25 -5.82 3.51
CA ALA A 348 -17.59 -4.40 3.34
C ALA A 348 -17.37 -3.58 4.62
N GLU A 349 -17.73 -4.15 5.77
CA GLU A 349 -17.50 -3.55 7.10
C GLU A 349 -16.02 -3.39 7.43
N THR A 350 -15.21 -4.42 7.14
CA THR A 350 -13.76 -4.35 7.33
C THR A 350 -13.15 -3.19 6.53
N LEU A 351 -13.63 -2.97 5.30
CA LEU A 351 -13.19 -1.85 4.47
C LEU A 351 -13.67 -0.51 5.02
N ALA A 352 -14.95 -0.39 5.38
CA ALA A 352 -15.52 0.83 5.95
C ALA A 352 -14.78 1.24 7.22
N TYR A 353 -14.48 0.27 8.10
CA TYR A 353 -13.69 0.50 9.29
C TYR A 353 -12.28 1.02 8.96
N SER A 354 -11.62 0.39 7.98
CA SER A 354 -10.26 0.76 7.58
C SER A 354 -10.15 2.15 6.95
N MET A 355 -11.24 2.69 6.40
CA MET A 355 -11.34 4.06 5.89
C MET A 355 -11.61 5.09 6.99
N GLY A 356 -12.10 4.67 8.15
CA GLY A 356 -12.47 5.53 9.26
C GLY A 356 -11.28 6.11 10.04
N ALA A 357 -11.59 7.01 10.98
CA ALA A 357 -10.59 7.69 11.81
C ALA A 357 -9.78 6.74 12.71
N GLN A 358 -10.34 5.58 13.04
CA GLN A 358 -9.72 4.58 13.90
C GLN A 358 -8.52 3.88 13.27
N SER A 359 -8.36 3.98 11.94
CA SER A 359 -7.27 3.34 11.18
C SER A 359 -5.87 3.85 11.53
N GLY A 360 -5.77 5.01 12.20
CA GLY A 360 -4.48 5.66 12.51
C GLY A 360 -3.82 6.37 11.33
N MET A 361 -4.51 6.43 10.18
CA MET A 361 -4.00 7.16 9.01
C MET A 361 -4.10 8.68 9.21
N PRO A 362 -3.13 9.46 8.66
CA PRO A 362 -3.22 10.91 8.64
C PRO A 362 -4.56 11.40 8.07
N ALA A 363 -5.07 12.50 8.62
CA ALA A 363 -6.38 13.04 8.24
C ALA A 363 -6.49 13.31 6.73
N ALA A 364 -5.42 13.79 6.09
CA ALA A 364 -5.39 14.00 4.64
C ALA A 364 -5.76 12.74 3.86
N CYS A 365 -5.28 11.56 4.27
CA CYS A 365 -5.54 10.31 3.56
C CYS A 365 -7.00 9.86 3.60
N ARG A 366 -7.77 10.30 4.58
CA ARG A 366 -9.21 9.95 4.69
C ARG A 366 -10.10 10.70 3.72
N SER A 367 -9.60 11.81 3.16
CA SER A 367 -10.36 12.71 2.27
C SER A 367 -9.95 12.62 0.80
N VAL A 368 -8.95 11.79 0.47
CA VAL A 368 -8.39 11.72 -0.89
C VAL A 368 -9.06 10.68 -1.79
N LEU A 369 -9.83 9.76 -1.21
CA LEU A 369 -10.43 8.63 -1.93
C LEU A 369 -11.89 8.40 -1.54
N THR A 370 -12.63 7.87 -2.50
CA THR A 370 -13.92 7.22 -2.29
C THR A 370 -13.80 5.76 -2.73
N ALA A 371 -14.31 4.82 -1.92
CA ALA A 371 -14.40 3.43 -2.32
C ALA A 371 -15.75 3.14 -2.97
N GLY A 372 -15.73 2.32 -4.01
CA GLY A 372 -16.93 1.83 -4.69
C GLY A 372 -16.91 0.32 -4.87
N ILE A 373 -18.07 -0.26 -5.09
CA ILE A 373 -18.24 -1.69 -5.38
C ILE A 373 -19.07 -1.84 -6.65
N LEU A 374 -18.53 -2.56 -7.64
CA LEU A 374 -19.37 -3.17 -8.67
C LEU A 374 -19.79 -4.54 -8.17
N ALA A 375 -21.08 -4.74 -7.96
CA ALA A 375 -21.65 -6.03 -7.57
C ALA A 375 -22.01 -6.84 -8.80
N GLY A 376 -21.56 -8.11 -8.85
CA GLY A 376 -21.95 -9.07 -9.86
C GLY A 376 -23.25 -9.80 -9.52
N GLU A 377 -23.71 -10.66 -10.42
CA GLU A 377 -25.00 -11.39 -10.30
C GLU A 377 -25.03 -12.38 -9.12
N ASN A 378 -23.87 -12.89 -8.72
CA ASN A 378 -23.76 -13.88 -7.62
C ASN A 378 -23.58 -13.25 -6.24
N MET A 379 -23.74 -11.91 -6.15
CA MET A 379 -23.67 -11.17 -4.90
C MET A 379 -25.02 -11.19 -4.15
N PRO A 380 -25.01 -11.05 -2.80
CA PRO A 380 -26.23 -10.99 -2.00
C PRO A 380 -26.95 -9.62 -2.06
N ILE A 381 -26.52 -8.76 -2.95
CA ILE A 381 -27.10 -7.44 -3.26
C ILE A 381 -27.33 -7.36 -4.78
N PRO A 382 -28.28 -6.55 -5.26
CA PRO A 382 -28.54 -6.42 -6.69
C PRO A 382 -27.28 -6.01 -7.48
N PRO A 383 -27.11 -6.49 -8.73
CA PRO A 383 -26.03 -6.03 -9.59
C PRO A 383 -26.06 -4.53 -9.80
N GLY A 384 -24.90 -3.86 -9.80
CA GLY A 384 -24.83 -2.42 -9.97
C GLY A 384 -23.55 -1.80 -9.43
N PHE A 385 -23.45 -0.49 -9.54
CA PHE A 385 -22.38 0.32 -8.95
C PHE A 385 -22.85 0.97 -7.66
N TYR A 386 -22.07 0.78 -6.60
CA TYR A 386 -22.32 1.30 -5.26
C TYR A 386 -21.14 2.14 -4.79
N LEU A 387 -21.40 3.25 -4.10
CA LEU A 387 -20.42 3.96 -3.29
C LEU A 387 -20.49 3.49 -1.83
N LEU A 388 -19.36 3.34 -1.20
CA LEU A 388 -19.23 3.03 0.23
C LEU A 388 -19.13 4.34 1.01
N ASP A 389 -20.11 4.60 1.86
CA ASP A 389 -20.07 5.66 2.88
C ASP A 389 -19.57 5.04 4.19
N PRO A 390 -18.30 5.28 4.58
CA PRO A 390 -17.73 4.66 5.77
C PRO A 390 -18.26 5.28 7.07
N GLU A 391 -18.70 6.55 7.05
CA GLU A 391 -19.23 7.25 8.24
C GLU A 391 -20.64 6.75 8.56
N LYS A 392 -21.51 6.68 7.55
CA LYS A 392 -22.90 6.17 7.70
C LYS A 392 -22.96 4.64 7.68
N ARG A 393 -21.83 3.97 7.40
CA ARG A 393 -21.74 2.52 7.27
C ARG A 393 -22.85 1.97 6.35
N GLN A 394 -22.83 2.45 5.10
CA GLN A 394 -23.83 2.07 4.10
C GLN A 394 -23.22 2.05 2.69
N LEU A 395 -23.86 1.26 1.83
CA LEU A 395 -23.64 1.26 0.39
C LEU A 395 -24.75 2.07 -0.29
N GLU A 396 -24.38 3.01 -1.13
CA GLU A 396 -25.28 3.86 -1.90
C GLU A 396 -25.23 3.45 -3.38
N ARG A 397 -26.33 2.86 -3.88
CA ARG A 397 -26.42 2.42 -5.28
C ARG A 397 -26.55 3.62 -6.21
N GLN A 398 -25.59 3.75 -7.13
CA GLN A 398 -25.53 4.86 -8.10
C GLN A 398 -26.06 4.42 -9.47
N ILE A 399 -25.73 3.21 -9.93
CA ILE A 399 -26.11 2.67 -11.24
C ILE A 399 -26.66 1.26 -11.05
N ASP A 400 -27.73 0.95 -11.78
CA ASP A 400 -28.36 -0.38 -11.84
C ASP A 400 -27.78 -1.21 -12.98
N GLY A 401 -27.80 -2.54 -12.79
CA GLY A 401 -27.48 -3.51 -13.84
C GLY A 401 -26.08 -4.09 -13.81
N PRO A 402 -25.78 -5.05 -14.69
CA PRO A 402 -24.55 -5.81 -14.70
C PRO A 402 -23.41 -5.04 -15.39
N LEU A 403 -22.49 -4.47 -14.62
CA LEU A 403 -21.36 -3.66 -15.11
C LEU A 403 -20.01 -4.41 -15.07
N ILE A 404 -19.94 -5.57 -14.44
CA ILE A 404 -18.69 -6.35 -14.23
C ILE A 404 -17.97 -6.67 -15.53
N GLU A 405 -18.71 -7.14 -16.56
CA GLU A 405 -18.10 -7.51 -17.85
C GLU A 405 -17.56 -6.28 -18.60
N GLY A 406 -18.31 -5.19 -18.62
CA GLY A 406 -17.85 -3.90 -19.18
C GLY A 406 -16.60 -3.39 -18.49
N MET A 407 -16.53 -3.51 -17.16
CA MET A 407 -15.33 -3.14 -16.40
C MET A 407 -14.14 -4.08 -16.67
N ALA A 408 -14.38 -5.39 -16.87
CA ALA A 408 -13.33 -6.33 -17.27
C ALA A 408 -12.72 -5.96 -18.63
N ALA A 409 -13.55 -5.54 -19.59
CA ALA A 409 -13.09 -4.99 -20.86
C ALA A 409 -12.32 -3.68 -20.70
N ALA A 410 -12.79 -2.76 -19.85
CA ALA A 410 -12.08 -1.51 -19.52
C ALA A 410 -10.74 -1.76 -18.80
N CYS A 411 -10.54 -2.93 -18.19
CA CYS A 411 -9.27 -3.35 -17.58
C CYS A 411 -8.30 -4.01 -18.58
N LEU A 412 -8.05 -3.39 -19.73
CA LEU A 412 -7.21 -3.90 -20.82
C LEU A 412 -7.65 -5.31 -21.27
N ASP A 413 -8.95 -5.50 -21.44
CA ASP A 413 -9.57 -6.74 -21.90
C ASP A 413 -9.21 -7.99 -21.05
N GLN A 414 -8.99 -7.78 -19.74
CA GLN A 414 -8.72 -8.86 -18.81
C GLN A 414 -10.02 -9.60 -18.44
N MET A 415 -10.60 -10.33 -19.42
CA MET A 415 -11.94 -10.94 -19.32
C MET A 415 -12.11 -11.97 -18.20
N TRP A 416 -11.02 -12.49 -17.61
CA TRP A 416 -11.11 -13.33 -16.42
C TRP A 416 -11.71 -12.60 -15.21
N LEU A 417 -11.67 -11.26 -15.17
CA LEU A 417 -12.29 -10.44 -14.13
C LEU A 417 -13.82 -10.55 -14.11
N LYS A 418 -14.47 -10.88 -15.22
CA LYS A 418 -15.94 -11.05 -15.27
C LYS A 418 -16.47 -12.17 -14.37
N HIS A 419 -15.61 -13.10 -13.97
CA HIS A 419 -15.95 -14.19 -13.05
C HIS A 419 -15.73 -13.82 -11.57
N ALA A 420 -15.18 -12.63 -11.26
CA ALA A 420 -15.12 -12.14 -9.89
C ALA A 420 -16.53 -11.85 -9.36
N GLY A 421 -16.78 -12.09 -8.07
CA GLY A 421 -18.06 -11.76 -7.45
C GLY A 421 -18.31 -10.27 -7.41
N LEU A 422 -17.26 -9.48 -7.13
CA LEU A 422 -17.29 -8.02 -7.11
C LEU A 422 -15.97 -7.42 -7.62
N HIS A 423 -16.04 -6.16 -8.04
CA HIS A 423 -14.86 -5.31 -8.18
C HIS A 423 -14.90 -4.21 -7.13
N LEU A 424 -13.90 -4.17 -6.26
CA LEU A 424 -13.68 -3.04 -5.36
C LEU A 424 -12.93 -1.96 -6.14
N LEU A 425 -13.44 -0.74 -6.08
CA LEU A 425 -12.97 0.41 -6.85
C LEU A 425 -12.43 1.49 -5.92
N PHE A 426 -11.29 2.08 -6.25
CA PHE A 426 -10.77 3.26 -5.56
C PHE A 426 -10.81 4.44 -6.52
N LEU A 427 -11.56 5.45 -6.14
CA LEU A 427 -11.94 6.58 -6.96
C LEU A 427 -11.44 7.87 -6.33
N THR A 428 -10.99 8.81 -7.16
CA THR A 428 -10.59 10.15 -6.72
C THR A 428 -10.85 11.18 -7.82
N ASP A 429 -10.63 12.43 -7.50
CA ASP A 429 -10.60 13.54 -8.43
C ASP A 429 -9.19 14.17 -8.37
N PRO A 430 -8.34 13.95 -9.39
CA PRO A 430 -6.99 14.49 -9.38
C PRO A 430 -6.92 16.03 -9.38
N ALA A 431 -7.90 16.73 -9.94
CA ALA A 431 -7.95 18.19 -9.92
C ALA A 431 -8.29 18.71 -8.51
N TYR A 432 -9.20 18.01 -7.83
CA TYR A 432 -9.49 18.28 -6.40
C TYR A 432 -8.22 18.06 -5.54
N LEU A 433 -7.45 17.00 -5.78
CA LEU A 433 -6.20 16.75 -5.05
C LEU A 433 -5.20 17.90 -5.23
N ASP A 434 -5.04 18.40 -6.48
CA ASP A 434 -4.19 19.55 -6.78
C ASP A 434 -4.63 20.81 -6.01
N GLY A 435 -5.93 21.06 -5.92
CA GLY A 435 -6.49 22.20 -5.20
C GLY A 435 -6.28 22.12 -3.68
N MET A 436 -6.30 20.90 -3.11
CA MET A 436 -6.22 20.70 -1.66
C MET A 436 -4.80 20.49 -1.14
N TRP A 437 -3.97 19.75 -1.86
CA TRP A 437 -2.64 19.32 -1.38
C TRP A 437 -1.55 19.45 -2.45
N GLY A 438 -1.82 20.14 -3.56
CA GLY A 438 -0.91 20.18 -4.69
C GLY A 438 -0.60 18.78 -5.22
N ALA A 439 0.52 18.63 -5.89
CA ALA A 439 0.98 17.36 -6.44
C ALA A 439 1.13 16.22 -5.39
N ARG A 440 1.36 16.59 -4.12
CA ARG A 440 1.49 15.61 -3.01
C ARG A 440 0.17 14.87 -2.75
N GLY A 441 -0.98 15.48 -3.03
CA GLY A 441 -2.29 14.85 -2.92
C GLY A 441 -2.39 13.55 -3.72
N TYR A 442 -1.75 13.48 -4.88
CA TYR A 442 -1.69 12.25 -5.67
C TYR A 442 -0.96 11.12 -4.95
N ARG A 443 0.14 11.45 -4.23
CA ARG A 443 0.88 10.49 -3.40
C ARG A 443 -0.04 9.92 -2.31
N TYR A 444 -0.79 10.77 -1.60
CA TYR A 444 -1.73 10.34 -0.56
C TYR A 444 -2.82 9.41 -1.12
N ALA A 445 -3.45 9.79 -2.23
CA ALA A 445 -4.52 9.01 -2.84
C ALA A 445 -4.05 7.61 -3.28
N MET A 446 -2.90 7.54 -3.94
CA MET A 446 -2.38 6.26 -4.43
C MET A 446 -1.87 5.36 -3.30
N ILE A 447 -1.21 5.90 -2.26
CA ILE A 447 -0.76 5.13 -1.09
C ILE A 447 -1.99 4.60 -0.34
N GLU A 448 -3.02 5.44 -0.14
CA GLU A 448 -4.25 5.03 0.53
C GLU A 448 -5.00 3.95 -0.25
N ALA A 449 -5.10 4.07 -1.59
CA ALA A 449 -5.67 3.03 -2.44
C ALA A 449 -4.92 1.70 -2.32
N GLY A 450 -3.58 1.75 -2.26
CA GLY A 450 -2.74 0.58 -2.04
C GLY A 450 -2.95 -0.05 -0.66
N ARG A 451 -3.03 0.78 0.40
CA ARG A 451 -3.29 0.35 1.77
C ARG A 451 -4.63 -0.39 1.89
N LEU A 452 -5.69 0.23 1.43
CA LEU A 452 -7.03 -0.38 1.40
C LEU A 452 -7.07 -1.61 0.49
N GLY A 453 -6.27 -1.60 -0.57
CA GLY A 453 -6.08 -2.75 -1.45
C GLY A 453 -5.50 -3.95 -0.72
N GLN A 454 -4.47 -3.77 0.11
CA GLN A 454 -3.91 -4.85 0.91
C GLN A 454 -4.93 -5.39 1.90
N GLN A 455 -5.70 -4.51 2.52
CA GLN A 455 -6.79 -4.89 3.42
C GLN A 455 -7.82 -5.77 2.69
N ALA A 456 -8.22 -5.40 1.47
CA ALA A 456 -9.14 -6.20 0.65
C ALA A 456 -8.57 -7.58 0.30
N TYR A 457 -7.26 -7.67 0.00
CA TYR A 457 -6.61 -8.96 -0.24
C TYR A 457 -6.63 -9.87 0.98
N LEU A 458 -6.36 -9.32 2.16
CA LEU A 458 -6.33 -10.09 3.40
C LEU A 458 -7.74 -10.50 3.82
N ALA A 459 -8.73 -9.59 3.74
CA ALA A 459 -10.13 -9.88 4.02
C ALA A 459 -10.68 -10.97 3.10
N ALA A 460 -10.42 -10.88 1.79
CA ALA A 460 -10.78 -11.92 0.83
C ALA A 460 -10.13 -13.26 1.18
N THR A 461 -8.84 -13.26 1.52
CA THR A 461 -8.11 -14.49 1.90
C THR A 461 -8.68 -15.11 3.18
N ALA A 462 -9.04 -14.30 4.18
CA ALA A 462 -9.66 -14.72 5.43
C ALA A 462 -11.01 -15.38 5.20
N LEU A 463 -11.80 -14.87 4.24
CA LEU A 463 -13.10 -15.42 3.82
C LEU A 463 -12.98 -16.63 2.86
N GLY A 464 -11.76 -17.08 2.56
CA GLY A 464 -11.54 -18.17 1.61
C GLY A 464 -11.73 -17.77 0.14
N TRP A 465 -11.77 -16.47 -0.15
CA TRP A 465 -11.85 -15.92 -1.50
C TRP A 465 -10.47 -15.57 -2.07
N GLY A 466 -10.45 -15.26 -3.35
CA GLY A 466 -9.29 -14.68 -4.02
C GLY A 466 -9.46 -13.19 -4.23
N ALA A 467 -8.31 -12.52 -4.40
CA ALA A 467 -8.25 -11.12 -4.81
C ALA A 467 -7.15 -10.91 -5.84
N CYS A 468 -7.33 -9.96 -6.76
CA CYS A 468 -6.30 -9.52 -7.70
C CYS A 468 -6.45 -8.02 -8.02
N GLY A 469 -5.40 -7.25 -7.71
CA GLY A 469 -5.37 -5.81 -7.98
C GLY A 469 -5.02 -5.51 -9.44
N ILE A 470 -5.67 -4.52 -10.01
CA ILE A 470 -5.57 -4.05 -11.38
C ILE A 470 -5.34 -2.54 -11.39
N GLY A 471 -4.16 -2.12 -11.86
CA GLY A 471 -3.87 -0.71 -12.15
C GLY A 471 -3.80 -0.40 -13.64
N ALA A 472 -3.87 -1.45 -14.49
CA ALA A 472 -3.86 -1.33 -15.94
C ALA A 472 -5.30 -1.25 -16.45
N ILE A 473 -5.76 -0.02 -16.70
CA ILE A 473 -7.16 0.32 -16.98
C ILE A 473 -7.18 1.32 -18.16
N TYR A 474 -8.11 1.20 -19.07
CA TYR A 474 -8.47 2.24 -20.03
C TYR A 474 -9.24 3.32 -19.25
N ASP A 475 -8.52 4.31 -18.75
CA ASP A 475 -8.97 5.23 -17.70
C ASP A 475 -10.31 5.90 -18.03
N ARG A 476 -10.49 6.39 -19.29
CA ARG A 476 -11.72 7.07 -19.69
C ARG A 476 -12.91 6.10 -19.89
N GLU A 477 -12.66 4.90 -20.40
CA GLU A 477 -13.72 3.90 -20.58
C GLU A 477 -14.29 3.47 -19.23
N ALA A 478 -13.41 3.24 -18.24
CA ALA A 478 -13.83 2.91 -16.88
C ALA A 478 -14.61 4.06 -16.23
N ALA A 479 -14.14 5.31 -16.36
CA ALA A 479 -14.83 6.49 -15.83
C ALA A 479 -16.22 6.65 -16.45
N ASN A 480 -16.36 6.49 -17.77
CA ASN A 480 -17.64 6.59 -18.45
C ASN A 480 -18.62 5.47 -18.02
N LEU A 481 -18.13 4.23 -17.86
CA LEU A 481 -18.94 3.10 -17.40
C LEU A 481 -19.53 3.35 -16.01
N LEU A 482 -18.77 4.03 -15.15
CA LEU A 482 -19.15 4.36 -13.78
C LEU A 482 -19.93 5.68 -13.69
N GLY A 483 -20.14 6.39 -14.80
CA GLY A 483 -20.80 7.69 -14.80
C GLY A 483 -20.07 8.73 -13.95
N LEU A 484 -18.74 8.69 -13.90
CA LEU A 484 -17.96 9.64 -13.12
C LEU A 484 -18.03 11.05 -13.72
N THR A 485 -17.76 12.07 -12.89
CA THR A 485 -17.54 13.44 -13.35
C THR A 485 -16.38 13.55 -14.33
N GLU A 486 -16.20 14.68 -15.00
CA GLU A 486 -15.12 14.87 -15.98
C GLU A 486 -13.74 14.67 -15.36
N ASP A 487 -13.55 15.13 -14.12
CA ASP A 487 -12.31 15.02 -13.36
C ASP A 487 -12.24 13.74 -12.49
N GLY A 488 -13.33 12.99 -12.40
CA GLY A 488 -13.40 11.73 -11.65
C GLY A 488 -12.55 10.62 -12.30
N ALA A 489 -11.78 9.92 -11.51
CA ALA A 489 -10.85 8.89 -11.96
C ALA A 489 -10.92 7.61 -11.13
N LEU A 490 -10.92 6.46 -11.82
CA LEU A 490 -10.64 5.15 -11.20
C LEU A 490 -9.12 4.95 -11.14
N VAL A 491 -8.55 4.95 -9.94
CA VAL A 491 -7.09 4.86 -9.77
C VAL A 491 -6.61 3.45 -9.47
N TYR A 492 -7.46 2.61 -8.88
CA TYR A 492 -7.14 1.21 -8.60
C TYR A 492 -8.41 0.37 -8.53
N LEU A 493 -8.34 -0.88 -8.99
CA LEU A 493 -9.42 -1.86 -8.93
C LEU A 493 -8.90 -3.16 -8.32
N ILE A 494 -9.72 -3.84 -7.52
CA ILE A 494 -9.44 -5.18 -7.04
C ILE A 494 -10.63 -6.09 -7.39
N GLY A 495 -10.40 -7.08 -8.25
CA GLY A 495 -11.35 -8.17 -8.43
C GLY A 495 -11.32 -9.09 -7.21
N VAL A 496 -12.49 -9.40 -6.65
CA VAL A 496 -12.64 -10.21 -5.43
C VAL A 496 -13.75 -11.23 -5.63
N GLY A 497 -13.57 -12.44 -5.13
CA GLY A 497 -14.61 -13.46 -5.18
C GLY A 497 -14.09 -14.89 -4.98
N PRO A 498 -14.99 -15.88 -5.05
CA PRO A 498 -14.64 -17.28 -4.97
C PRO A 498 -13.65 -17.69 -6.06
N VAL A 499 -12.72 -18.58 -5.73
CA VAL A 499 -11.67 -19.06 -6.64
C VAL A 499 -11.62 -20.58 -6.67
N LYS A 500 -11.14 -21.16 -7.77
CA LYS A 500 -10.83 -22.59 -7.82
C LYS A 500 -9.76 -22.91 -6.77
N LYS A 501 -10.02 -23.91 -5.93
CA LYS A 501 -9.00 -24.41 -4.99
C LYS A 501 -7.92 -25.14 -5.79
N ASN A 502 -6.66 -24.84 -5.52
CA ASN A 502 -5.57 -25.63 -6.09
C ASN A 502 -5.49 -26.98 -5.40
N VAL A 503 -5.22 -28.02 -6.17
CA VAL A 503 -4.92 -29.37 -5.63
C VAL A 503 -3.66 -29.25 -4.76
N GLY A 504 -3.80 -29.36 -3.44
CA GLY A 504 -2.71 -29.17 -2.46
C GLY A 504 -2.92 -28.05 -1.43
N GLU A 505 -3.95 -27.21 -1.56
CA GLU A 505 -4.32 -26.20 -0.54
C GLU A 505 -5.24 -26.74 0.57
N THR A 506 -5.52 -28.04 0.57
CA THR A 506 -6.34 -28.74 1.57
C THR A 506 -5.48 -29.24 2.74
N ARG A 507 -4.74 -28.35 3.46
CA ARG A 507 -4.33 -28.66 4.85
C ARG A 507 -3.73 -27.45 5.52
#